data_7d63ed0f160e8f7ef3f0352a28bc2a93
#
_entry.id   7d63ed0f160e8f7ef3f0352a28bc2a93
#
_cell.length_a   1.000
_cell.length_b   1.000
_cell.length_c   1.000
_cell.angle_alpha   90.00
_cell.angle_beta   90.00
_cell.angle_gamma   90.00
#
_symmetry.space_group_name_H-M   'P 1'
#
loop_
_entity.id
_entity.type
_entity.pdbx_description
1 polymer ?
#
loop_
_entity_poly.entity_id
_entity_poly.type
_entity_poly.pdbx_seq_one_letter_code
_entity_poly.pdbx_strand_id
1 'polypeptide(L)'
;MKNQINMAKGSLEPLTKETVAVISQWEYEAPYEAYSFKGHSDGYLLDESIWGIEQFCLTCDGIVLGQVACQYDGDDLWVGWSMAPEFTGQRNGAAFVERCVREIRRVKGHTGRILLRVSARNKRAVKAYQKAGFRYVETIQDEVAFTNNTEDFWVMEL
;
A
#
# COMPACT_ATOMS: atom_id res chain seq x y z
N MET A 1 -13.82 20.37 -13.40
CA MET A 1 -12.40 20.09 -13.12
C MET A 1 -12.31 19.19 -11.91
N LYS A 2 -11.61 18.07 -12.05
CA LYS A 2 -11.29 17.24 -10.88
C LYS A 2 -10.25 17.99 -10.05
N ASN A 3 -10.52 18.20 -8.76
CA ASN A 3 -9.51 18.73 -7.86
C ASN A 3 -8.34 17.76 -7.82
N GLN A 4 -7.16 18.25 -8.15
CA GLN A 4 -5.96 17.44 -8.03
C GLN A 4 -5.66 17.22 -6.55
N ILE A 5 -5.56 15.95 -6.16
CA ILE A 5 -5.14 15.56 -4.82
C ILE A 5 -3.61 15.73 -4.73
N ASN A 6 -3.17 16.39 -3.68
CA ASN A 6 -1.74 16.47 -3.37
C ASN A 6 -1.36 15.36 -2.41
N MET A 7 -0.76 14.29 -2.93
CA MET A 7 -0.30 13.15 -2.12
C MET A 7 0.68 13.56 -1.01
N ALA A 8 1.46 14.62 -1.24
CA ALA A 8 2.44 15.11 -0.27
C ALA A 8 1.81 15.70 0.99
N LYS A 9 0.49 15.93 1.00
CA LYS A 9 -0.26 16.39 2.16
C LYS A 9 -0.95 15.26 2.93
N GLY A 10 -0.79 14.02 2.47
CA GLY A 10 -1.37 12.86 3.13
C GLY A 10 -0.81 12.66 4.53
N SER A 11 -1.67 12.22 5.45
CA SER A 11 -1.33 11.91 6.83
C SER A 11 -1.69 10.47 7.14
N LEU A 12 -0.79 9.76 7.81
CA LEU A 12 -1.04 8.36 8.19
C LEU A 12 -1.89 8.34 9.47
N GLU A 13 -3.05 7.72 9.38
CA GLU A 13 -4.01 7.60 10.46
C GLU A 13 -4.32 6.13 10.73
N PRO A 14 -4.65 5.73 11.97
CA PRO A 14 -5.19 4.40 12.22
C PRO A 14 -6.45 4.15 11.39
N LEU A 15 -6.67 2.90 11.00
CA LEU A 15 -7.95 2.53 10.41
C LEU A 15 -9.08 2.77 11.40
N THR A 16 -10.25 3.08 10.89
CA THR A 16 -11.51 3.18 11.64
C THR A 16 -12.56 2.36 10.91
N LYS A 17 -13.69 2.14 11.55
CA LYS A 17 -14.82 1.44 10.91
C LYS A 17 -15.24 2.15 9.62
N GLU A 18 -15.23 3.48 9.64
CA GLU A 18 -15.60 4.30 8.48
C GLU A 18 -14.60 4.15 7.34
N THR A 19 -13.30 4.23 7.63
CA THR A 19 -12.26 4.08 6.59
C THR A 19 -12.20 2.65 6.04
N VAL A 20 -12.38 1.64 6.88
CA VAL A 20 -12.47 0.25 6.43
C VAL A 20 -13.66 0.04 5.51
N ALA A 21 -14.81 0.65 5.82
CA ALA A 21 -15.99 0.56 4.96
C ALA A 21 -15.71 1.12 3.55
N VAL A 22 -14.98 2.23 3.47
CA VAL A 22 -14.56 2.81 2.19
C VAL A 22 -13.61 1.87 1.45
N ILE A 23 -12.54 1.43 2.13
CA ILE A 23 -11.52 0.55 1.53
C ILE A 23 -12.13 -0.77 1.04
N SER A 24 -13.07 -1.33 1.79
CA SER A 24 -13.71 -2.60 1.46
C SER A 24 -14.50 -2.57 0.15
N GLN A 25 -14.81 -1.40 -0.37
CA GLN A 25 -15.55 -1.25 -1.63
C GLN A 25 -14.62 -1.02 -2.83
N TRP A 26 -13.31 -0.95 -2.63
CA TRP A 26 -12.39 -0.65 -3.71
C TRP A 26 -12.30 -1.78 -4.73
N GLU A 27 -12.48 -1.41 -6.00
CA GLU A 27 -12.32 -2.27 -7.16
C GLU A 27 -11.35 -1.61 -8.14
N TYR A 28 -10.45 -2.41 -8.67
CA TYR A 28 -9.51 -1.95 -9.69
C TYR A 28 -9.87 -2.51 -11.07
N GLU A 29 -9.65 -1.71 -12.10
CA GLU A 29 -9.87 -2.12 -13.47
C GLU A 29 -8.77 -3.07 -13.96
N ALA A 30 -9.11 -3.84 -15.01
CA ALA A 30 -8.15 -4.74 -15.64
C ALA A 30 -6.87 -3.97 -16.08
N PRO A 31 -5.68 -4.54 -15.90
CA PRO A 31 -5.39 -5.90 -15.45
C PRO A 31 -5.17 -6.02 -13.92
N TYR A 32 -5.67 -5.06 -13.13
CA TYR A 32 -5.37 -4.96 -11.70
C TYR A 32 -6.53 -5.43 -10.81
N GLU A 33 -7.55 -6.04 -11.37
CA GLU A 33 -8.74 -6.48 -10.65
C GLU A 33 -8.44 -7.46 -9.51
N ALA A 34 -7.35 -8.23 -9.59
CA ALA A 34 -6.94 -9.15 -8.54
C ALA A 34 -6.55 -8.45 -7.23
N TYR A 35 -6.27 -7.15 -7.28
CA TYR A 35 -5.91 -6.36 -6.09
C TYR A 35 -7.11 -5.71 -5.42
N SER A 36 -8.32 -5.93 -5.94
CA SER A 36 -9.56 -5.35 -5.41
C SER A 36 -9.88 -5.89 -4.02
N PHE A 37 -10.35 -5.01 -3.15
CA PHE A 37 -10.81 -5.39 -1.81
C PHE A 37 -12.25 -5.88 -1.79
N LYS A 38 -13.08 -5.40 -2.70
CA LYS A 38 -14.50 -5.77 -2.74
C LYS A 38 -14.68 -7.27 -2.89
N GLY A 39 -15.40 -7.88 -1.96
CA GLY A 39 -15.59 -9.33 -1.88
C GLY A 39 -14.46 -10.08 -1.19
N HIS A 40 -13.39 -9.41 -0.80
CA HIS A 40 -12.18 -10.02 -0.20
C HIS A 40 -11.72 -9.34 1.08
N SER A 41 -12.53 -8.43 1.65
CA SER A 41 -12.17 -7.69 2.85
C SER A 41 -12.48 -8.49 4.09
N ASP A 42 -11.55 -9.30 4.51
CA ASP A 42 -11.66 -10.13 5.72
C ASP A 42 -10.33 -10.14 6.48
N GLY A 43 -10.28 -10.89 7.54
CA GLY A 43 -9.06 -11.20 8.30
C GLY A 43 -8.28 -9.96 8.66
N TYR A 44 -7.16 -9.75 7.97
CA TYR A 44 -6.17 -8.75 8.34
C TYR A 44 -6.70 -7.30 8.33
N LEU A 45 -7.52 -6.94 7.35
CA LEU A 45 -8.10 -5.59 7.27
C LEU A 45 -9.13 -5.35 8.38
N LEU A 46 -9.90 -6.36 8.73
CA LEU A 46 -11.01 -6.25 9.68
C LEU A 46 -10.61 -6.48 11.14
N ASP A 47 -9.36 -6.84 11.39
CA ASP A 47 -8.85 -7.06 12.75
C ASP A 47 -8.58 -5.73 13.44
N GLU A 48 -9.55 -5.26 14.24
CA GLU A 48 -9.46 -3.99 14.94
C GLU A 48 -8.27 -3.91 15.90
N SER A 49 -7.75 -5.06 16.37
CA SER A 49 -6.64 -5.09 17.32
C SER A 49 -5.32 -4.57 16.74
N ILE A 50 -5.18 -4.57 15.40
CA ILE A 50 -3.96 -4.11 14.72
C ILE A 50 -4.12 -2.74 14.04
N TRP A 51 -5.30 -2.13 14.14
CA TRP A 51 -5.50 -0.77 13.59
C TRP A 51 -4.64 0.24 14.36
N GLY A 52 -3.85 1.02 13.63
CA GLY A 52 -2.89 1.94 14.20
C GLY A 52 -1.59 1.31 14.67
N ILE A 53 -1.42 0.00 14.49
CA ILE A 53 -0.20 -0.76 14.80
C ILE A 53 0.41 -1.32 13.51
N GLU A 54 -0.35 -2.10 12.76
CA GLU A 54 0.06 -2.69 11.48
C GLU A 54 -0.79 -2.21 10.31
N GLN A 55 -2.01 -1.73 10.57
CA GLN A 55 -2.96 -1.27 9.54
C GLN A 55 -3.32 0.18 9.74
N PHE A 56 -3.17 0.94 8.67
CA PHE A 56 -3.38 2.38 8.63
C PHE A 56 -4.08 2.79 7.33
N CYS A 57 -4.49 4.03 7.25
CA CYS A 57 -4.87 4.68 6.00
C CYS A 57 -4.10 6.00 5.85
N LEU A 58 -3.82 6.35 4.61
CA LEU A 58 -3.29 7.67 4.28
C LEU A 58 -4.49 8.54 3.89
N THR A 59 -4.67 9.67 4.58
CA THR A 59 -5.82 10.56 4.36
C THR A 59 -5.36 11.99 4.11
N CYS A 60 -6.17 12.74 3.38
CA CYS A 60 -5.98 14.17 3.17
C CYS A 60 -7.36 14.84 3.10
N ASP A 61 -7.61 15.80 4.00
CA ASP A 61 -8.87 16.55 4.06
C ASP A 61 -10.10 15.62 4.10
N GLY A 62 -10.02 14.55 4.90
CA GLY A 62 -11.10 13.58 5.05
C GLY A 62 -11.23 12.57 3.91
N ILE A 63 -10.37 12.64 2.89
CA ILE A 63 -10.38 11.70 1.77
C ILE A 63 -9.36 10.62 2.02
N VAL A 64 -9.76 9.34 1.87
CA VAL A 64 -8.85 8.21 1.98
C VAL A 64 -8.08 8.07 0.67
N LEU A 65 -6.77 8.31 0.73
CA LEU A 65 -5.86 8.20 -0.43
C LEU A 65 -5.38 6.78 -0.64
N GLY A 66 -5.24 6.03 0.43
CA GLY A 66 -4.74 4.66 0.36
C GLY A 66 -4.85 3.90 1.66
N GLN A 67 -4.77 2.58 1.56
CA GLN A 67 -4.61 1.67 2.68
C GLN A 67 -3.11 1.38 2.83
N VAL A 68 -2.62 1.32 4.06
CA VAL A 68 -1.19 1.13 4.34
C VAL A 68 -1.04 0.08 5.43
N ALA A 69 -0.19 -0.90 5.18
CA ALA A 69 0.14 -1.94 6.15
C ALA A 69 1.64 -1.96 6.40
N CYS A 70 2.04 -2.28 7.62
CA CYS A 70 3.45 -2.47 7.95
C CYS A 70 3.60 -3.48 9.08
N GLN A 71 4.67 -4.27 9.00
CA GLN A 71 4.96 -5.32 9.98
C GLN A 71 6.47 -5.50 10.11
N TYR A 72 6.94 -5.55 11.34
CA TYR A 72 8.36 -5.82 11.61
C TYR A 72 8.69 -7.29 11.46
N ASP A 73 9.84 -7.57 10.87
CA ASP A 73 10.53 -8.84 10.90
C ASP A 73 11.97 -8.56 11.34
N GLY A 74 12.26 -8.79 12.62
CA GLY A 74 13.50 -8.32 13.21
C GLY A 74 13.57 -6.79 13.16
N ASP A 75 14.66 -6.26 12.61
CA ASP A 75 14.86 -4.82 12.45
C ASP A 75 14.33 -4.28 11.12
N ASP A 76 13.89 -5.16 10.23
CA ASP A 76 13.33 -4.79 8.94
C ASP A 76 11.84 -4.49 9.05
N LEU A 77 11.41 -3.44 8.39
CA LEU A 77 10.00 -3.10 8.32
C LEU A 77 9.46 -3.44 6.93
N TRP A 78 8.59 -4.45 6.89
CA TRP A 78 7.87 -4.82 5.67
C TRP A 78 6.63 -3.95 5.53
N VAL A 79 6.43 -3.43 4.33
CA VAL A 79 5.31 -2.55 4.03
C VAL A 79 4.49 -3.06 2.84
N GLY A 80 3.22 -2.68 2.84
CA GLY A 80 2.33 -2.90 1.72
C GLY A 80 1.28 -1.81 1.71
N TRP A 81 0.77 -1.46 0.55
CA TRP A 81 -0.24 -0.43 0.40
C TRP A 81 -1.04 -0.60 -0.86
N SER A 82 -2.19 0.03 -0.86
CA SER A 82 -3.08 0.10 -2.01
C SER A 82 -3.59 1.51 -2.13
N MET A 83 -3.32 2.16 -3.26
CA MET A 83 -3.84 3.49 -3.54
C MET A 83 -5.31 3.40 -3.90
N ALA A 84 -6.12 4.36 -3.44
CA ALA A 84 -7.55 4.39 -3.79
C ALA A 84 -7.72 4.37 -5.32
N PRO A 85 -8.66 3.59 -5.84
CA PRO A 85 -8.82 3.41 -7.30
C PRO A 85 -8.99 4.71 -8.08
N GLU A 86 -9.67 5.69 -7.50
CA GLU A 86 -9.92 6.98 -8.16
C GLU A 86 -8.66 7.77 -8.45
N PHE A 87 -7.54 7.45 -7.78
CA PHE A 87 -6.26 8.16 -7.98
C PHE A 87 -5.26 7.36 -8.80
N THR A 88 -5.59 6.13 -9.18
CA THR A 88 -4.72 5.29 -10.01
C THR A 88 -4.70 5.76 -11.46
N GLY A 89 -3.61 5.47 -12.18
CA GLY A 89 -3.49 5.83 -13.59
C GLY A 89 -3.30 7.32 -13.85
N GLN A 90 -3.01 8.13 -12.83
CA GLN A 90 -2.88 9.59 -12.92
C GLN A 90 -1.49 10.10 -12.52
N ARG A 91 -0.50 9.21 -12.58
CA ARG A 91 0.91 9.49 -12.22
C ARG A 91 1.10 9.85 -10.74
N ASN A 92 0.19 9.42 -9.88
CA ASN A 92 0.27 9.65 -8.44
C ASN A 92 1.14 8.62 -7.70
N GLY A 93 1.53 7.53 -8.37
CA GLY A 93 2.12 6.37 -7.72
C GLY A 93 3.38 6.68 -6.92
N ALA A 94 4.38 7.32 -7.52
CA ALA A 94 5.63 7.64 -6.83
C ALA A 94 5.41 8.59 -5.66
N ALA A 95 4.60 9.64 -5.84
CA ALA A 95 4.30 10.60 -4.78
C ALA A 95 3.56 9.93 -3.61
N PHE A 96 2.63 9.03 -3.91
CA PHE A 96 1.93 8.23 -2.92
C PHE A 96 2.91 7.37 -2.10
N VAL A 97 3.78 6.63 -2.78
CA VAL A 97 4.79 5.77 -2.14
C VAL A 97 5.73 6.59 -1.24
N GLU A 98 6.25 7.69 -1.76
CA GLU A 98 7.14 8.58 -1.00
C GLU A 98 6.46 9.10 0.25
N ARG A 99 5.20 9.47 0.15
CA ARG A 99 4.45 9.97 1.31
C ARG A 99 4.18 8.87 2.32
N CYS A 100 3.81 7.66 1.87
CA CYS A 100 3.63 6.51 2.74
C CYS A 100 4.91 6.21 3.53
N VAL A 101 6.06 6.17 2.86
CA VAL A 101 7.35 5.90 3.50
C VAL A 101 7.65 6.96 4.56
N ARG A 102 7.52 8.23 4.20
CA ARG A 102 7.79 9.34 5.14
C ARG A 102 6.92 9.25 6.38
N GLU A 103 5.64 9.00 6.18
CA GLU A 103 4.68 8.92 7.30
C GLU A 103 4.87 7.67 8.16
N ILE A 104 5.19 6.53 7.55
CA ILE A 104 5.52 5.32 8.30
C ILE A 104 6.76 5.56 9.17
N ARG A 105 7.80 6.15 8.60
CA ARG A 105 9.01 6.47 9.37
C ARG A 105 8.71 7.39 10.53
N ARG A 106 7.86 8.39 10.32
CA ARG A 106 7.46 9.33 11.38
C ARG A 106 6.68 8.65 12.50
N VAL A 107 5.64 7.92 12.13
CA VAL A 107 4.72 7.28 13.08
C VAL A 107 5.40 6.16 13.87
N LYS A 108 6.22 5.36 13.20
CA LYS A 108 6.93 4.24 13.82
C LYS A 108 8.28 4.62 14.44
N GLY A 109 8.80 5.80 14.15
CA GLY A 109 10.16 6.16 14.53
C GLY A 109 11.20 5.25 13.87
N HIS A 110 10.89 4.73 12.68
CA HIS A 110 11.73 3.74 12.00
C HIS A 110 12.79 4.41 11.14
N THR A 111 14.06 4.10 11.40
CA THR A 111 15.21 4.63 10.65
C THR A 111 15.90 3.56 9.80
N GLY A 112 15.55 2.30 10.00
CA GLY A 112 16.17 1.17 9.34
C GLY A 112 15.60 0.89 7.94
N ARG A 113 15.89 -0.32 7.48
CA ARG A 113 15.50 -0.79 6.14
C ARG A 113 14.00 -0.99 6.04
N ILE A 114 13.46 -0.57 4.90
CA ILE A 114 12.06 -0.84 4.52
C ILE A 114 12.07 -1.81 3.35
N LEU A 115 11.28 -2.86 3.45
CA LEU A 115 11.13 -3.89 2.43
C LEU A 115 9.69 -3.96 1.94
N LEU A 116 9.52 -4.28 0.67
CA LEU A 116 8.23 -4.63 0.11
C LEU A 116 8.38 -5.78 -0.88
N ARG A 117 7.27 -6.43 -1.16
CA ARG A 117 7.18 -7.36 -2.29
C ARG A 117 6.15 -6.83 -3.29
N VAL A 118 6.44 -7.02 -4.56
CA VAL A 118 5.56 -6.59 -5.63
C VAL A 118 5.55 -7.65 -6.72
N SER A 119 4.38 -7.96 -7.28
CA SER A 119 4.30 -8.87 -8.41
C SER A 119 5.19 -8.37 -9.54
N ALA A 120 6.04 -9.25 -10.07
CA ALA A 120 6.92 -8.93 -11.21
C ALA A 120 6.12 -8.47 -12.44
N ARG A 121 4.84 -8.83 -12.51
CA ARG A 121 3.93 -8.45 -13.59
C ARG A 121 3.33 -7.06 -13.42
N ASN A 122 3.35 -6.52 -12.20
CA ASN A 122 2.81 -5.19 -11.91
C ASN A 122 3.84 -4.12 -12.22
N LYS A 123 4.06 -3.88 -13.49
CA LYS A 123 5.11 -2.96 -13.96
C LYS A 123 4.86 -1.51 -13.54
N ARG A 124 3.60 -1.12 -13.41
CA ARG A 124 3.22 0.23 -12.96
C ARG A 124 3.71 0.46 -11.53
N ALA A 125 3.47 -0.49 -10.63
CA ALA A 125 3.94 -0.40 -9.25
C ALA A 125 5.47 -0.45 -9.17
N VAL A 126 6.11 -1.36 -9.90
CA VAL A 126 7.58 -1.45 -9.93
C VAL A 126 8.20 -0.11 -10.31
N LYS A 127 7.68 0.56 -11.35
CA LYS A 127 8.17 1.88 -11.77
C LYS A 127 7.98 2.93 -10.68
N ALA A 128 6.83 2.93 -10.00
CA ALA A 128 6.56 3.88 -8.93
C ALA A 128 7.55 3.66 -7.77
N TYR A 129 7.83 2.42 -7.40
CA TYR A 129 8.79 2.08 -6.36
C TYR A 129 10.21 2.50 -6.74
N GLN A 130 10.63 2.25 -7.97
CA GLN A 130 11.95 2.67 -8.45
C GLN A 130 12.09 4.20 -8.40
N LYS A 131 11.07 4.94 -8.81
CA LYS A 131 11.07 6.41 -8.73
C LYS A 131 11.14 6.90 -7.28
N ALA A 132 10.56 6.16 -6.35
CA ALA A 132 10.61 6.49 -4.92
C ALA A 132 11.94 6.07 -4.25
N GLY A 133 12.84 5.43 -4.99
CA GLY A 133 14.17 5.07 -4.50
C GLY A 133 14.34 3.61 -4.09
N PHE A 134 13.30 2.79 -4.20
CA PHE A 134 13.40 1.35 -3.92
C PHE A 134 14.28 0.65 -4.96
N ARG A 135 15.06 -0.32 -4.49
CA ARG A 135 15.96 -1.11 -5.32
C ARG A 135 15.58 -2.58 -5.26
N TYR A 136 15.74 -3.28 -6.37
CA TYR A 136 15.54 -4.73 -6.47
C TYR A 136 16.54 -5.47 -5.58
N VAL A 137 16.05 -6.46 -4.83
CA VAL A 137 16.87 -7.34 -4.00
C VAL A 137 16.90 -8.75 -4.58
N GLU A 138 15.73 -9.36 -4.73
CA GLU A 138 15.60 -10.74 -5.19
C GLU A 138 14.21 -11.02 -5.75
N THR A 139 14.08 -12.14 -6.47
CA THR A 139 12.80 -12.66 -6.92
C THR A 139 12.42 -13.86 -6.06
N ILE A 140 11.19 -13.89 -5.60
CA ILE A 140 10.64 -15.00 -4.82
C ILE A 140 9.36 -15.51 -5.48
N GLN A 141 9.00 -16.77 -5.19
CA GLN A 141 7.69 -17.33 -5.54
C GLN A 141 6.76 -17.13 -4.35
N ASP A 142 5.62 -16.51 -4.56
CA ASP A 142 4.66 -16.27 -3.49
C ASP A 142 3.23 -16.28 -4.04
N GLU A 143 2.26 -16.36 -3.14
CA GLU A 143 0.85 -16.38 -3.50
C GLU A 143 0.35 -14.99 -3.87
N VAL A 144 -0.45 -14.92 -4.92
CA VAL A 144 -1.19 -13.72 -5.26
C VAL A 144 -2.34 -13.58 -4.25
N ALA A 145 -2.47 -12.39 -3.64
CA ALA A 145 -3.51 -12.13 -2.65
C ALA A 145 -4.89 -12.56 -3.15
N PHE A 146 -5.64 -13.20 -2.26
CA PHE A 146 -7.02 -13.68 -2.51
C PHE A 146 -7.16 -14.75 -3.60
N THR A 147 -6.05 -15.37 -4.02
CA THR A 147 -6.06 -16.46 -4.99
C THR A 147 -5.22 -17.62 -4.47
N ASN A 148 -5.34 -18.80 -5.11
CA ASN A 148 -4.50 -19.96 -4.83
C ASN A 148 -3.33 -20.06 -5.82
N ASN A 149 -3.10 -19.01 -6.61
CA ASN A 149 -2.04 -18.99 -7.61
C ASN A 149 -0.77 -18.41 -7.02
N THR A 150 0.38 -18.98 -7.44
CA THR A 150 1.70 -18.43 -7.14
C THR A 150 2.27 -17.77 -8.38
N GLU A 151 3.08 -16.73 -8.18
CA GLU A 151 3.81 -16.08 -9.26
C GLU A 151 5.10 -15.47 -8.73
N ASP A 152 5.90 -14.91 -9.63
CA ASP A 152 7.14 -14.23 -9.27
C ASP A 152 6.85 -12.88 -8.64
N PHE A 153 7.44 -12.64 -7.48
CA PHE A 153 7.44 -11.34 -6.81
C PHE A 153 8.87 -10.84 -6.69
N TRP A 154 9.03 -9.54 -6.88
CA TRP A 154 10.27 -8.86 -6.54
C TRP A 154 10.21 -8.41 -5.10
N VAL A 155 11.29 -8.66 -4.36
CA VAL A 155 11.55 -8.00 -3.09
C VAL A 155 12.35 -6.76 -3.41
N MET A 156 11.91 -5.62 -2.90
CA MET A 156 12.57 -4.34 -3.10
C MET A 156 12.86 -3.69 -1.74
N GLU A 157 13.91 -2.90 -1.68
CA GLU A 157 14.34 -2.24 -0.42
C GLU A 157 14.60 -0.75 -0.60
N LEU A 158 14.43 -0.04 0.54
CA LEU A 158 14.76 1.37 0.68
C LEU A 158 15.55 1.60 1.96
#